data_cba98ea06474495dc859ec760b253c95
#
_entry.id   cba98ea06474495dc859ec760b253c95
#
_cell.length_a   1.000
_cell.length_b   1.000
_cell.length_c   1.000
_cell.angle_alpha   90.00
_cell.angle_beta   90.00
_cell.angle_gamma   90.00
#
_symmetry.space_group_name_H-M   'P 1'
#
loop_
_entity.id
_entity.type
_entity.pdbx_description
1 polymer ?
#
loop_
_entity_poly.entity_id
_entity_poly.type
_entity_poly.pdbx_seq_one_letter_code
_entity_poly.pdbx_strand_id
1 'polypeptide(L)'
;VITYVNTEWGNGISAELSRAFEAAGGKVAGNVAHEEGKTDYGDVIRSLSSSGVETLVVLAYANGSGQTVLRQAVESGAFEQFVGGDGMASNTLIAAIGSDKLRGMIVTKPGAPDSTGARVFNKHAWGANLNPAGAFVGQSYDAAFLLALAIEKNGSADREGLSAALRAVATPPGEVLLPGEWAKAKALIKAGKEINYEGATGSHDFDEAGDVSGVIIEMGVNVREGSFIEFGQIK
;
A
#
# COMPACT_ATOMS: atom_id res chain seq x y z
N VAL A 1 9.08 -2.03 -19.03
CA VAL A 1 8.27 -0.83 -19.37
C VAL A 1 7.19 -0.64 -18.33
N ILE A 2 6.65 0.58 -18.18
CA ILE A 2 5.67 0.96 -17.17
C ILE A 2 4.46 1.59 -17.85
N THR A 3 3.25 1.20 -17.43
CA THR A 3 2.04 1.98 -17.65
C THR A 3 1.37 2.30 -16.31
N TYR A 4 0.81 3.47 -16.21
CA TYR A 4 0.20 3.93 -14.96
C TYR A 4 -1.05 4.78 -15.22
N VAL A 5 -2.00 4.70 -14.29
CA VAL A 5 -3.21 5.54 -14.36
C VAL A 5 -2.84 7.02 -14.21
N ASN A 6 -3.39 7.86 -15.10
CA ASN A 6 -3.10 9.30 -15.10
C ASN A 6 -3.83 10.01 -13.96
N THR A 7 -3.32 9.82 -12.74
CA THR A 7 -3.74 10.46 -11.51
C THR A 7 -2.52 10.96 -10.76
N GLU A 8 -2.68 11.79 -9.74
CA GLU A 8 -1.58 12.25 -8.91
C GLU A 8 -0.79 11.07 -8.31
N TRP A 9 -1.51 10.05 -7.80
CA TRP A 9 -0.90 8.82 -7.29
C TRP A 9 -0.12 8.07 -8.37
N GLY A 10 -0.72 7.82 -9.54
CA GLY A 10 -0.07 7.07 -10.62
C GLY A 10 1.18 7.78 -11.17
N ASN A 11 1.10 9.10 -11.34
CA ASN A 11 2.24 9.92 -11.75
C ASN A 11 3.38 9.85 -10.72
N GLY A 12 3.06 10.02 -9.42
CA GLY A 12 4.04 10.00 -8.35
C GLY A 12 4.74 8.66 -8.23
N ILE A 13 3.99 7.55 -8.12
CA ILE A 13 4.58 6.21 -7.95
C ILE A 13 5.38 5.77 -9.19
N SER A 14 4.94 6.14 -10.40
CA SER A 14 5.67 5.83 -11.63
C SER A 14 7.01 6.57 -11.71
N ALA A 15 7.04 7.84 -11.30
CA ALA A 15 8.27 8.62 -11.24
C ALA A 15 9.27 8.05 -10.23
N GLU A 16 8.81 7.74 -9.01
CA GLU A 16 9.66 7.18 -7.96
C GLU A 16 10.17 5.77 -8.29
N LEU A 17 9.32 4.91 -8.87
CA LEU A 17 9.73 3.59 -9.33
C LEU A 17 10.82 3.71 -10.41
N SER A 18 10.62 4.59 -11.40
CA SER A 18 11.61 4.82 -12.46
C SER A 18 12.95 5.27 -11.88
N ARG A 19 12.91 6.27 -10.99
CA ARG A 19 14.10 6.81 -10.33
C ARG A 19 14.84 5.74 -9.52
N ALA A 20 14.11 4.97 -8.70
CA ALA A 20 14.69 3.94 -7.84
C ALA A 20 15.27 2.77 -8.67
N PHE A 21 14.56 2.35 -9.71
CA PHE A 21 14.99 1.26 -10.59
C PHE A 21 16.26 1.63 -11.38
N GLU A 22 16.33 2.85 -11.89
CA GLU A 22 17.51 3.37 -12.61
C GLU A 22 18.69 3.58 -11.65
N ALA A 23 18.45 4.05 -10.44
CA ALA A 23 19.49 4.16 -9.41
C ALA A 23 20.07 2.78 -9.01
N ALA A 24 19.26 1.71 -9.10
CA ALA A 24 19.70 0.33 -8.91
C ALA A 24 20.40 -0.27 -10.16
N GLY A 25 20.63 0.50 -11.21
CA GLY A 25 21.30 0.07 -12.46
C GLY A 25 20.33 -0.52 -13.49
N GLY A 26 19.04 -0.46 -13.27
CA GLY A 26 18.02 -0.85 -14.24
C GLY A 26 17.84 0.19 -15.35
N LYS A 27 17.00 -0.15 -16.35
CA LYS A 27 16.62 0.78 -17.43
C LYS A 27 15.13 0.72 -17.68
N VAL A 28 14.45 1.85 -17.60
CA VAL A 28 13.05 2.00 -17.98
C VAL A 28 12.99 2.35 -19.47
N ALA A 29 12.58 1.37 -20.29
CA ALA A 29 12.57 1.52 -21.77
C ALA A 29 11.32 2.25 -22.29
N GLY A 30 10.28 2.38 -21.46
CA GLY A 30 9.06 3.12 -21.79
C GLY A 30 8.23 3.35 -20.53
N ASN A 31 7.60 4.53 -20.46
CA ASN A 31 6.77 4.93 -19.33
C ASN A 31 5.61 5.77 -19.86
N VAL A 32 4.37 5.22 -19.85
CA VAL A 32 3.22 5.80 -20.55
C VAL A 32 1.99 5.83 -19.61
N ALA A 33 1.44 7.02 -19.43
CA ALA A 33 0.19 7.20 -18.71
C ALA A 33 -1.01 6.67 -19.53
N HIS A 34 -2.03 6.19 -18.81
CA HIS A 34 -3.33 5.86 -19.39
C HIS A 34 -4.47 6.45 -18.58
N GLU A 35 -5.57 6.77 -19.25
CA GLU A 35 -6.75 7.33 -18.60
C GLU A 35 -7.65 6.24 -18.05
N GLU A 36 -8.33 6.51 -16.91
CA GLU A 36 -9.38 5.63 -16.39
C GLU A 36 -10.60 5.58 -17.33
N GLY A 37 -11.36 4.50 -17.20
CA GLY A 37 -12.68 4.36 -17.83
C GLY A 37 -12.68 4.08 -19.32
N LYS A 38 -11.54 3.90 -19.97
CA LYS A 38 -11.49 3.45 -21.36
C LYS A 38 -11.73 1.95 -21.45
N THR A 39 -12.29 1.52 -22.56
CA THR A 39 -12.50 0.10 -22.89
C THR A 39 -11.37 -0.49 -23.73
N ASP A 40 -10.53 0.38 -24.33
CA ASP A 40 -9.43 -0.01 -25.18
C ASP A 40 -8.15 0.78 -24.84
N TYR A 41 -7.08 0.03 -24.57
CA TYR A 41 -5.72 0.50 -24.28
C TYR A 41 -4.69 -0.02 -25.30
N GLY A 42 -5.13 -0.50 -26.45
CA GLY A 42 -4.28 -1.07 -27.48
C GLY A 42 -3.16 -0.14 -27.96
N ASP A 43 -3.38 1.18 -27.99
CA ASP A 43 -2.35 2.16 -28.35
C ASP A 43 -1.24 2.23 -27.31
N VAL A 44 -1.58 2.20 -26.01
CA VAL A 44 -0.61 2.18 -24.92
C VAL A 44 0.22 0.91 -24.97
N ILE A 45 -0.43 -0.23 -25.14
CA ILE A 45 0.20 -1.55 -25.22
C ILE A 45 1.16 -1.63 -26.43
N ARG A 46 0.72 -1.18 -27.60
CA ARG A 46 1.59 -1.13 -28.81
C ARG A 46 2.77 -0.21 -28.62
N SER A 47 2.57 0.96 -28.03
CA SER A 47 3.66 1.91 -27.77
C SER A 47 4.74 1.28 -26.89
N LEU A 48 4.34 0.60 -25.80
CA LEU A 48 5.27 0.00 -24.85
C LEU A 48 5.94 -1.26 -25.42
N SER A 49 5.19 -2.11 -26.14
CA SER A 49 5.73 -3.34 -26.74
C SER A 49 6.75 -3.07 -27.85
N SER A 50 6.72 -1.89 -28.49
CA SER A 50 7.71 -1.50 -29.49
C SER A 50 9.14 -1.42 -28.97
N SER A 51 9.34 -1.37 -27.65
CA SER A 51 10.65 -1.42 -27.00
C SER A 51 11.30 -2.81 -27.01
N GLY A 52 10.54 -3.87 -27.27
CA GLY A 52 11.00 -5.25 -27.18
C GLY A 52 11.23 -5.77 -25.76
N VAL A 53 10.80 -5.01 -24.73
CA VAL A 53 10.92 -5.42 -23.32
C VAL A 53 9.70 -6.26 -22.95
N GLU A 54 9.93 -7.46 -22.40
CA GLU A 54 8.92 -8.45 -22.09
C GLU A 54 8.25 -8.25 -20.70
N THR A 55 8.77 -7.34 -19.88
CA THR A 55 8.22 -7.04 -18.54
C THR A 55 7.37 -5.78 -18.58
N LEU A 56 6.09 -5.89 -18.22
CA LEU A 56 5.17 -4.77 -18.05
C LEU A 56 4.86 -4.53 -16.58
N VAL A 57 5.14 -3.33 -16.11
CA VAL A 57 4.66 -2.83 -14.82
C VAL A 57 3.34 -2.09 -15.03
N VAL A 58 2.30 -2.45 -14.27
CA VAL A 58 0.97 -1.83 -14.31
C VAL A 58 0.67 -1.19 -12.96
N LEU A 59 0.73 0.15 -12.91
CA LEU A 59 0.42 0.95 -11.73
C LEU A 59 -0.99 1.54 -11.89
N ALA A 60 -1.98 0.76 -11.51
CA ALA A 60 -3.40 1.08 -11.67
C ALA A 60 -4.22 0.33 -10.60
N TYR A 61 -5.54 0.37 -10.73
CA TYR A 61 -6.45 -0.33 -9.82
C TYR A 61 -7.12 -1.53 -10.50
N ALA A 62 -7.15 -2.67 -9.80
CA ALA A 62 -7.74 -3.92 -10.29
C ALA A 62 -9.25 -3.83 -10.57
N ASN A 63 -9.94 -2.90 -9.90
CA ASN A 63 -11.37 -2.60 -10.11
C ASN A 63 -11.61 -1.42 -11.06
N GLY A 64 -10.56 -0.93 -11.72
CA GLY A 64 -10.59 0.17 -12.69
C GLY A 64 -9.90 -0.20 -13.99
N SER A 65 -9.12 0.72 -14.54
CA SER A 65 -8.36 0.54 -15.79
C SER A 65 -7.38 -0.63 -15.74
N GLY A 66 -6.82 -0.93 -14.56
CA GLY A 66 -5.79 -1.95 -14.38
C GLY A 66 -6.20 -3.33 -14.88
N GLN A 67 -7.45 -3.76 -14.63
CA GLN A 67 -7.94 -5.04 -15.14
C GLN A 67 -7.99 -5.07 -16.68
N THR A 68 -8.48 -4.00 -17.30
CA THR A 68 -8.61 -3.94 -18.77
C THR A 68 -7.24 -3.85 -19.45
N VAL A 69 -6.36 -3.00 -18.94
CA VAL A 69 -4.97 -2.87 -19.41
C VAL A 69 -4.24 -4.21 -19.33
N LEU A 70 -4.27 -4.85 -18.15
CA LEU A 70 -3.56 -6.11 -17.94
C LEU A 70 -4.13 -7.23 -18.83
N ARG A 71 -5.46 -7.35 -18.95
CA ARG A 71 -6.09 -8.33 -19.82
C ARG A 71 -5.67 -8.12 -21.27
N GLN A 72 -5.73 -6.91 -21.80
CA GLN A 72 -5.31 -6.61 -23.18
C GLN A 72 -3.81 -6.80 -23.40
N ALA A 73 -2.98 -6.52 -22.39
CA ALA A 73 -1.54 -6.80 -22.47
C ALA A 73 -1.27 -8.31 -22.53
N VAL A 74 -1.96 -9.12 -21.74
CA VAL A 74 -1.91 -10.60 -21.81
C VAL A 74 -2.38 -11.11 -23.18
N GLU A 75 -3.50 -10.60 -23.68
CA GLU A 75 -4.07 -10.99 -24.97
C GLU A 75 -3.18 -10.61 -26.16
N SER A 76 -2.41 -9.55 -26.02
CA SER A 76 -1.46 -9.10 -27.08
C SER A 76 -0.29 -10.08 -27.28
N GLY A 77 0.05 -10.86 -26.25
CA GLY A 77 1.22 -11.74 -26.26
C GLY A 77 2.57 -11.01 -26.32
N ALA A 78 2.57 -9.69 -26.12
CA ALA A 78 3.79 -8.88 -26.22
C ALA A 78 4.61 -8.85 -24.92
N PHE A 79 4.05 -9.31 -23.81
CA PHE A 79 4.69 -9.31 -22.49
C PHE A 79 4.58 -10.69 -21.86
N GLU A 80 5.66 -11.13 -21.22
CA GLU A 80 5.73 -12.42 -20.52
C GLU A 80 5.66 -12.27 -19.00
N GLN A 81 6.09 -11.12 -18.48
CA GLN A 81 6.15 -10.83 -17.05
C GLN A 81 5.33 -9.60 -16.69
N PHE A 82 4.59 -9.71 -15.60
CA PHE A 82 3.74 -8.63 -15.10
C PHE A 82 4.12 -8.28 -13.67
N VAL A 83 4.18 -6.99 -13.38
CA VAL A 83 4.42 -6.47 -12.03
C VAL A 83 3.35 -5.42 -11.75
N GLY A 84 2.83 -5.40 -10.51
CA GLY A 84 1.86 -4.41 -10.08
C GLY A 84 2.16 -3.84 -8.71
N GLY A 85 1.55 -2.70 -8.41
CA GLY A 85 1.49 -2.17 -7.04
C GLY A 85 0.31 -2.73 -6.25
N ASP A 86 0.08 -2.13 -5.10
CA ASP A 86 -1.01 -2.47 -4.16
C ASP A 86 -2.41 -2.41 -4.79
N GLY A 87 -2.65 -1.45 -5.69
CA GLY A 87 -3.90 -1.34 -6.44
C GLY A 87 -4.23 -2.55 -7.32
N MET A 88 -3.22 -3.34 -7.69
CA MET A 88 -3.37 -4.57 -8.48
C MET A 88 -3.46 -5.83 -7.62
N ALA A 89 -3.26 -5.75 -6.30
CA ALA A 89 -3.26 -6.89 -5.38
C ALA A 89 -4.69 -7.38 -5.06
N SER A 90 -5.41 -7.87 -6.07
CA SER A 90 -6.80 -8.32 -5.93
C SER A 90 -7.04 -9.67 -6.59
N ASN A 91 -7.65 -10.61 -5.85
CA ASN A 91 -8.04 -11.91 -6.40
C ASN A 91 -9.12 -11.81 -7.49
N THR A 92 -9.88 -10.70 -7.53
CA THR A 92 -10.84 -10.45 -8.63
C THR A 92 -10.14 -10.28 -9.97
N LEU A 93 -8.92 -9.74 -9.96
CA LEU A 93 -8.08 -9.62 -11.15
C LEU A 93 -7.72 -11.01 -11.71
N ILE A 94 -7.29 -11.92 -10.83
CA ILE A 94 -6.93 -13.29 -11.20
C ILE A 94 -8.17 -14.03 -11.73
N ALA A 95 -9.32 -13.87 -11.07
CA ALA A 95 -10.58 -14.48 -11.51
C ALA A 95 -11.03 -13.98 -12.89
N ALA A 96 -10.78 -12.70 -13.22
CA ALA A 96 -11.19 -12.11 -14.49
C ALA A 96 -10.26 -12.47 -15.67
N ILE A 97 -8.97 -12.71 -15.42
CA ILE A 97 -7.97 -12.92 -16.49
C ILE A 97 -7.56 -14.39 -16.59
N GLY A 98 -7.50 -15.07 -15.45
CA GLY A 98 -7.05 -16.46 -15.32
C GLY A 98 -5.67 -16.57 -14.69
N SER A 99 -5.56 -17.45 -13.69
CA SER A 99 -4.32 -17.65 -12.92
C SER A 99 -3.16 -18.18 -13.78
N ASP A 100 -3.44 -19.03 -14.76
CA ASP A 100 -2.41 -19.54 -15.68
C ASP A 100 -1.77 -18.42 -16.52
N LYS A 101 -2.59 -17.47 -16.97
CA LYS A 101 -2.13 -16.32 -17.78
C LYS A 101 -1.33 -15.29 -16.96
N LEU A 102 -1.56 -15.26 -15.65
CA LEU A 102 -0.86 -14.38 -14.72
C LEU A 102 0.22 -15.12 -13.92
N ARG A 103 0.61 -16.31 -14.36
CA ARG A 103 1.70 -17.06 -13.74
C ARG A 103 2.97 -16.22 -13.69
N GLY A 104 3.55 -16.11 -12.49
CA GLY A 104 4.75 -15.31 -12.26
C GLY A 104 4.51 -13.80 -12.08
N MET A 105 3.25 -13.34 -12.14
CA MET A 105 2.95 -11.96 -11.79
C MET A 105 3.27 -11.68 -10.31
N ILE A 106 3.97 -10.58 -10.08
CA ILE A 106 4.33 -10.08 -8.75
C ILE A 106 3.55 -8.80 -8.48
N VAL A 107 3.04 -8.65 -7.27
CA VAL A 107 2.50 -7.39 -6.78
C VAL A 107 3.07 -7.09 -5.40
N THR A 108 3.21 -5.81 -5.09
CA THR A 108 3.64 -5.35 -3.76
C THR A 108 2.52 -4.58 -3.09
N LYS A 109 2.40 -4.70 -1.78
CA LYS A 109 1.47 -3.92 -0.97
C LYS A 109 2.07 -3.55 0.38
N PRO A 110 1.61 -2.48 1.03
CA PRO A 110 1.92 -2.24 2.42
C PRO A 110 1.45 -3.40 3.31
N GLY A 111 2.28 -3.78 4.27
CA GLY A 111 2.01 -4.82 5.24
C GLY A 111 2.04 -4.32 6.67
N ALA A 112 2.05 -5.26 7.61
CA ALA A 112 2.27 -5.00 9.02
C ALA A 112 3.38 -5.92 9.54
N PRO A 113 4.28 -5.42 10.42
CA PRO A 113 5.26 -6.27 11.08
C PRO A 113 4.58 -7.19 12.10
N ASP A 114 5.22 -8.30 12.45
CA ASP A 114 4.79 -9.07 13.62
C ASP A 114 5.18 -8.31 14.90
N SER A 115 4.25 -7.51 15.39
CA SER A 115 4.41 -6.65 16.56
C SER A 115 3.33 -6.93 17.61
N THR A 116 3.54 -6.42 18.83
CA THR A 116 2.51 -6.48 19.89
C THR A 116 1.25 -5.71 19.47
N GLY A 117 1.42 -4.54 18.86
CA GLY A 117 0.30 -3.73 18.37
C GLY A 117 -0.53 -4.47 17.32
N ALA A 118 0.14 -5.09 16.33
CA ALA A 118 -0.54 -5.89 15.31
C ALA A 118 -1.34 -7.06 15.92
N ARG A 119 -0.75 -7.79 16.87
CA ARG A 119 -1.45 -8.91 17.54
C ARG A 119 -2.66 -8.45 18.35
N VAL A 120 -2.55 -7.33 19.06
CA VAL A 120 -3.66 -6.74 19.83
C VAL A 120 -4.76 -6.28 18.89
N PHE A 121 -4.41 -5.56 17.83
CA PHE A 121 -5.38 -5.13 16.81
C PHE A 121 -6.12 -6.31 16.19
N ASN A 122 -5.39 -7.34 15.72
CA ASN A 122 -5.99 -8.52 15.11
C ASN A 122 -7.00 -9.20 16.04
N LYS A 123 -6.67 -9.33 17.34
CA LYS A 123 -7.59 -9.88 18.34
C LYS A 123 -8.87 -9.05 18.47
N HIS A 124 -8.76 -7.72 18.49
CA HIS A 124 -9.91 -6.82 18.57
C HIS A 124 -10.78 -6.88 17.31
N ALA A 125 -10.14 -6.86 16.13
CA ALA A 125 -10.82 -6.93 14.84
C ALA A 125 -11.63 -8.23 14.71
N TRP A 126 -11.02 -9.39 14.98
CA TRP A 126 -11.74 -10.67 15.00
C TRP A 126 -12.88 -10.69 16.02
N GLY A 127 -12.68 -10.12 17.21
CA GLY A 127 -13.73 -9.98 18.23
C GLY A 127 -14.91 -9.12 17.78
N ALA A 128 -14.67 -8.19 16.85
CA ALA A 128 -15.68 -7.33 16.24
C ALA A 128 -16.24 -7.89 14.90
N ASN A 129 -15.92 -9.14 14.54
CA ASN A 129 -16.27 -9.78 13.27
C ASN A 129 -15.71 -9.01 12.02
N LEU A 130 -14.59 -8.34 12.17
CA LEU A 130 -13.87 -7.69 11.08
C LEU A 130 -12.66 -8.54 10.67
N ASN A 131 -12.41 -8.62 9.36
CA ASN A 131 -11.23 -9.31 8.84
C ASN A 131 -10.01 -8.36 8.87
N PRO A 132 -9.02 -8.55 9.77
CA PRO A 132 -7.84 -7.69 9.84
C PRO A 132 -6.89 -7.83 8.64
N ALA A 133 -6.98 -8.91 7.87
CA ALA A 133 -6.15 -9.15 6.70
C ALA A 133 -6.63 -8.42 5.44
N GLY A 134 -7.75 -7.70 5.51
CA GLY A 134 -8.23 -6.85 4.41
C GLY A 134 -7.21 -5.76 4.06
N ALA A 135 -7.23 -5.32 2.79
CA ALA A 135 -6.34 -4.26 2.34
C ALA A 135 -6.55 -2.98 3.16
N PHE A 136 -5.46 -2.41 3.67
CA PHE A 136 -5.41 -1.18 4.45
C PHE A 136 -6.25 -1.14 5.74
N VAL A 137 -6.75 -2.26 6.24
CA VAL A 137 -7.58 -2.30 7.47
C VAL A 137 -6.80 -1.81 8.68
N GLY A 138 -5.57 -2.32 8.89
CA GLY A 138 -4.70 -1.88 9.97
C GLY A 138 -4.28 -0.41 9.83
N GLN A 139 -3.89 0.00 8.63
CA GLN A 139 -3.47 1.37 8.32
C GLN A 139 -4.60 2.38 8.56
N SER A 140 -5.82 2.04 8.15
CA SER A 140 -7.00 2.90 8.37
C SER A 140 -7.34 3.05 9.86
N TYR A 141 -7.20 1.95 10.63
CA TYR A 141 -7.38 1.99 12.07
C TYR A 141 -6.33 2.90 12.72
N ASP A 142 -5.04 2.72 12.39
CA ASP A 142 -3.96 3.52 12.96
C ASP A 142 -4.10 5.00 12.61
N ALA A 143 -4.43 5.32 11.37
CA ALA A 143 -4.66 6.70 10.94
C ALA A 143 -5.76 7.38 11.76
N ALA A 144 -6.89 6.68 11.97
CA ALA A 144 -8.00 7.20 12.76
C ALA A 144 -7.63 7.33 14.25
N PHE A 145 -6.92 6.35 14.81
CA PHE A 145 -6.55 6.33 16.22
C PHE A 145 -5.49 7.40 16.53
N LEU A 146 -4.46 7.53 15.68
CA LEU A 146 -3.44 8.57 15.77
C LEU A 146 -4.05 9.98 15.69
N LEU A 147 -4.98 10.18 14.75
CA LEU A 147 -5.66 11.47 14.62
C LEU A 147 -6.47 11.80 15.88
N ALA A 148 -7.17 10.81 16.44
CA ALA A 148 -7.91 10.99 17.70
C ALA A 148 -6.97 11.32 18.87
N LEU A 149 -5.83 10.64 18.98
CA LEU A 149 -4.79 10.93 19.99
C LEU A 149 -4.22 12.34 19.82
N ALA A 150 -3.96 12.76 18.60
CA ALA A 150 -3.45 14.09 18.29
C ALA A 150 -4.45 15.20 18.67
N ILE A 151 -5.74 15.00 18.38
CA ILE A 151 -6.81 15.93 18.77
C ILE A 151 -6.91 16.03 20.31
N GLU A 152 -6.88 14.91 21.02
CA GLU A 152 -6.91 14.89 22.50
C GLU A 152 -5.67 15.60 23.06
N LYS A 153 -4.48 15.38 22.49
CA LYS A 153 -3.23 16.02 22.90
C LYS A 153 -3.22 17.52 22.61
N ASN A 154 -3.74 17.93 21.44
CA ASN A 154 -3.83 19.33 21.03
C ASN A 154 -4.91 20.12 21.78
N GLY A 155 -5.92 19.41 22.33
CA GLY A 155 -7.09 20.01 22.97
C GLY A 155 -8.08 20.65 21.98
N SER A 156 -7.86 20.56 20.68
CA SER A 156 -8.69 21.07 19.59
C SER A 156 -8.52 20.22 18.33
N ALA A 157 -9.57 20.15 17.52
CA ALA A 157 -9.55 19.55 16.18
C ALA A 157 -9.11 20.55 15.09
N ASP A 158 -8.77 21.78 15.46
CA ASP A 158 -8.25 22.77 14.52
C ASP A 158 -6.91 22.31 13.92
N ARG A 159 -6.63 22.74 12.69
CA ARG A 159 -5.38 22.36 12.01
C ARG A 159 -4.12 22.90 12.70
N GLU A 160 -4.27 24.03 13.41
CA GLU A 160 -3.16 24.62 14.15
C GLU A 160 -2.69 23.68 15.26
N GLY A 161 -1.41 23.38 15.30
CA GLY A 161 -0.79 22.48 16.28
C GLY A 161 -1.02 20.99 16.06
N LEU A 162 -1.96 20.58 15.20
CA LEU A 162 -2.35 19.17 15.05
C LEU A 162 -1.19 18.30 14.52
N SER A 163 -0.40 18.81 13.58
CA SER A 163 0.76 18.08 13.05
C SER A 163 1.84 17.84 14.13
N ALA A 164 2.11 18.83 14.97
CA ALA A 164 3.04 18.67 16.10
C ALA A 164 2.50 17.69 17.14
N ALA A 165 1.20 17.76 17.44
CA ALA A 165 0.55 16.83 18.36
C ALA A 165 0.56 15.39 17.81
N LEU A 166 0.35 15.20 16.50
CA LEU A 166 0.43 13.90 15.85
C LEU A 166 1.81 13.25 16.05
N ARG A 167 2.88 13.98 15.77
CA ARG A 167 4.24 13.53 16.00
C ARG A 167 4.51 13.21 17.47
N ALA A 168 4.04 14.06 18.38
CA ALA A 168 4.25 13.92 19.82
C ALA A 168 3.52 12.71 20.44
N VAL A 169 2.46 12.18 19.82
CA VAL A 169 1.75 10.98 20.31
C VAL A 169 2.22 9.70 19.64
N ALA A 170 2.95 9.81 18.55
CA ALA A 170 3.38 8.69 17.73
C ALA A 170 4.84 8.29 17.92
N THR A 171 5.69 9.25 18.32
CA THR A 171 7.16 9.10 18.34
C THR A 171 7.69 9.10 19.75
N PRO A 172 8.69 8.26 20.09
CA PRO A 172 9.36 8.28 21.40
C PRO A 172 9.97 9.66 21.73
N PRO A 173 10.14 10.00 23.03
CA PRO A 173 9.87 9.15 24.20
C PRO A 173 8.40 9.17 24.61
N GLY A 174 7.98 8.15 25.36
CA GLY A 174 6.65 8.13 25.93
C GLY A 174 6.22 6.76 26.44
N GLU A 175 5.12 6.72 27.20
CA GLU A 175 4.52 5.45 27.60
C GLU A 175 3.87 4.78 26.40
N VAL A 176 4.21 3.51 26.14
CA VAL A 176 3.70 2.75 24.99
C VAL A 176 2.19 2.57 25.12
N LEU A 177 1.49 2.92 24.04
CA LEU A 177 0.05 2.71 23.84
C LEU A 177 -0.17 1.71 22.71
N LEU A 178 -1.12 0.82 22.92
CA LEU A 178 -1.52 -0.19 21.95
C LEU A 178 -2.93 0.09 21.38
N PRO A 179 -3.31 -0.54 20.28
CA PRO A 179 -4.67 -0.47 19.76
C PRO A 179 -5.73 -0.75 20.82
N GLY A 180 -6.76 0.12 20.89
CA GLY A 180 -7.84 0.02 21.85
C GLY A 180 -7.60 0.67 23.21
N GLU A 181 -6.39 1.10 23.54
CA GLU A 181 -6.06 1.70 24.86
C GLU A 181 -6.47 3.19 24.99
N TRP A 182 -7.60 3.59 24.41
CA TRP A 182 -8.09 4.98 24.43
C TRP A 182 -8.22 5.58 25.82
N ALA A 183 -8.79 4.84 26.77
CA ALA A 183 -8.98 5.32 28.14
C ALA A 183 -7.63 5.60 28.84
N LYS A 184 -6.64 4.72 28.65
CA LYS A 184 -5.27 4.88 29.13
C LYS A 184 -4.61 6.13 28.52
N ALA A 185 -4.75 6.29 27.20
CA ALA A 185 -4.21 7.44 26.48
C ALA A 185 -4.74 8.76 27.06
N LYS A 186 -6.06 8.89 27.21
CA LYS A 186 -6.67 10.09 27.80
C LYS A 186 -6.17 10.40 29.21
N ALA A 187 -6.02 9.38 30.05
CA ALA A 187 -5.52 9.56 31.41
C ALA A 187 -4.07 10.07 31.41
N LEU A 188 -3.20 9.53 30.55
CA LEU A 188 -1.81 9.94 30.42
C LEU A 188 -1.70 11.37 29.86
N ILE A 189 -2.41 11.70 28.79
CA ILE A 189 -2.43 13.03 28.20
C ILE A 189 -2.91 14.07 29.22
N LYS A 190 -4.01 13.79 29.95
CA LYS A 190 -4.52 14.66 30.99
C LYS A 190 -3.52 14.87 32.15
N ALA A 191 -2.70 13.86 32.44
CA ALA A 191 -1.64 13.94 33.44
C ALA A 191 -0.36 14.63 32.91
N GLY A 192 -0.35 15.15 31.69
CA GLY A 192 0.81 15.80 31.06
C GLY A 192 1.95 14.83 30.73
N LYS A 193 1.66 13.52 30.68
CA LYS A 193 2.66 12.52 30.33
C LYS A 193 2.81 12.38 28.81
N GLU A 194 4.01 12.01 28.40
CA GLU A 194 4.29 11.63 27.01
C GLU A 194 3.84 10.22 26.72
N ILE A 195 3.37 9.99 25.50
CA ILE A 195 2.88 8.70 25.00
C ILE A 195 3.56 8.39 23.67
N ASN A 196 3.68 7.10 23.37
CA ASN A 196 4.19 6.58 22.11
C ASN A 196 3.24 5.48 21.58
N TYR A 197 2.59 5.72 20.47
CA TYR A 197 1.63 4.78 19.90
C TYR A 197 2.31 3.72 19.04
N GLU A 198 2.16 2.45 19.44
CA GLU A 198 2.58 1.27 18.70
C GLU A 198 1.34 0.60 18.10
N GLY A 199 1.12 0.85 16.82
CA GLY A 199 -0.14 0.57 16.15
C GLY A 199 -0.34 -0.85 15.62
N ALA A 200 -1.45 -1.01 14.91
CA ALA A 200 -1.80 -2.23 14.16
C ALA A 200 -0.78 -2.53 13.05
N THR A 201 -0.15 -1.49 12.51
CA THR A 201 0.84 -1.60 11.42
C THR A 201 2.26 -1.30 11.89
N GLY A 202 2.49 -1.27 13.19
CA GLY A 202 3.80 -1.10 13.82
C GLY A 202 4.01 0.27 14.44
N SER A 203 5.27 0.66 14.55
CA SER A 203 5.68 1.99 15.01
C SER A 203 5.33 3.06 13.98
N HIS A 204 4.98 4.24 14.46
CA HIS A 204 4.67 5.41 13.66
C HIS A 204 5.65 6.56 13.96
N ASP A 205 6.92 6.21 14.09
CA ASP A 205 7.99 7.18 14.32
C ASP A 205 8.21 8.03 13.07
N PHE A 206 7.54 9.17 13.01
CA PHE A 206 7.67 10.09 11.88
C PHE A 206 9.07 10.70 11.81
N ASP A 207 9.69 10.58 10.65
CA ASP A 207 10.93 11.29 10.34
C ASP A 207 10.69 12.80 10.09
N GLU A 208 11.73 13.56 9.72
CA GLU A 208 11.63 15.00 9.46
C GLU A 208 10.69 15.30 8.27
N ALA A 209 10.65 14.43 7.27
CA ALA A 209 9.78 14.57 6.09
C ALA A 209 8.31 14.24 6.40
N GLY A 210 8.04 13.49 7.47
CA GLY A 210 6.71 13.02 7.85
C GLY A 210 6.44 11.60 7.39
N ASP A 211 7.48 10.88 6.99
CA ASP A 211 7.38 9.48 6.61
C ASP A 211 7.58 8.57 7.82
N VAL A 212 7.04 7.37 7.74
CA VAL A 212 7.22 6.29 8.71
C VAL A 212 7.83 5.08 8.03
N SER A 213 8.68 4.36 8.75
CA SER A 213 9.19 3.08 8.28
C SER A 213 8.04 2.08 8.18
N GLY A 214 8.00 1.32 7.08
CA GLY A 214 6.95 0.36 6.81
C GLY A 214 7.51 -0.98 6.33
N VAL A 215 6.63 -1.97 6.31
CA VAL A 215 6.90 -3.29 5.72
C VAL A 215 6.15 -3.38 4.40
N ILE A 216 6.85 -3.80 3.36
CA ILE A 216 6.24 -4.10 2.06
C ILE A 216 6.13 -5.62 1.93
N ILE A 217 4.94 -6.09 1.59
CA ILE A 217 4.66 -7.49 1.30
C ILE A 217 4.81 -7.72 -0.19
N GLU A 218 5.62 -8.70 -0.56
CA GLU A 218 5.68 -9.24 -1.91
C GLU A 218 4.70 -10.39 -2.05
N MET A 219 3.86 -10.34 -3.07
CA MET A 219 2.85 -11.37 -3.37
C MET A 219 3.01 -11.86 -4.80
N GLY A 220 2.70 -13.13 -5.00
CA GLY A 220 2.64 -13.72 -6.35
C GLY A 220 1.41 -14.57 -6.56
N VAL A 221 1.14 -14.91 -7.80
CA VAL A 221 -0.03 -15.71 -8.18
C VAL A 221 0.19 -17.20 -7.88
N ASN A 222 -0.61 -17.75 -6.98
CA ASN A 222 -0.75 -19.19 -6.82
C ASN A 222 -1.74 -19.70 -7.88
N VAL A 223 -1.21 -20.33 -8.91
CA VAL A 223 -2.02 -20.82 -10.05
C VAL A 223 -3.04 -21.87 -9.63
N ARG A 224 -2.68 -22.75 -8.66
CA ARG A 224 -3.56 -23.84 -8.19
C ARG A 224 -4.79 -23.29 -7.45
N GLU A 225 -4.59 -22.27 -6.64
CA GLU A 225 -5.65 -21.69 -5.81
C GLU A 225 -6.39 -20.53 -6.50
N GLY A 226 -5.82 -19.98 -7.57
CA GLY A 226 -6.37 -18.81 -8.25
C GLY A 226 -6.38 -17.57 -7.38
N SER A 227 -5.36 -17.42 -6.54
CA SER A 227 -5.23 -16.32 -5.57
C SER A 227 -3.81 -15.77 -5.50
N PHE A 228 -3.67 -14.54 -5.02
CA PHE A 228 -2.37 -14.04 -4.56
C PHE A 228 -1.99 -14.68 -3.22
N ILE A 229 -0.73 -15.07 -3.09
CA ILE A 229 -0.12 -15.52 -1.83
C ILE A 229 1.12 -14.67 -1.52
N GLU A 230 1.41 -14.50 -0.25
CA GLU A 230 2.62 -13.79 0.20
C GLU A 230 3.85 -14.68 -0.02
N PHE A 231 4.90 -14.09 -0.60
CA PHE A 231 6.21 -14.73 -0.76
C PHE A 231 7.20 -14.26 0.30
N GLY A 232 7.09 -13.01 0.74
CA GLY A 232 7.99 -12.46 1.72
C GLY A 232 7.68 -11.02 2.10
N GLN A 233 8.51 -10.50 2.98
CA GLN A 233 8.49 -9.11 3.42
C GLN A 233 9.79 -8.44 2.99
N ILE A 234 9.67 -7.27 2.39
CA ILE A 234 10.78 -6.38 2.05
C ILE A 234 10.82 -5.29 3.13
N LYS A 235 11.98 -5.10 3.74
CA LYS A 235 12.21 -4.09 4.78
C LYS A 235 12.99 -2.93 4.20
#